data_0f598f2b6be6cda55b4fb052c4d5acce
#
_entry.id   0f598f2b6be6cda55b4fb052c4d5acce
#
_cell.length_a   1.000
_cell.length_b   1.000
_cell.length_c   1.000
_cell.angle_alpha   90.00
_cell.angle_beta   90.00
_cell.angle_gamma   90.00
#
_symmetry.space_group_name_H-M   'P 1'
#
loop_
_entity.id
_entity.type
_entity.pdbx_description
1 polymer ?
#
loop_
_entity_poly.entity_id
_entity_poly.type
_entity_poly.pdbx_seq_one_letter_code
_entity_poly.pdbx_strand_id
1 'polypeptide(L)'
;MQERYIKWWTPYLSREFEMLVFGNAGGLPLIIFPTSFGNYRQNKDFALIDSVAWFVDNNRVTIYCPDAIDLDSFYNKAIHPADRIRTHIAYENVIVRDVFDFARREGSTHRVGVCGASLGAYHAANIAFRHADAVSHLISLSGAFEISDFFDGYHDDNIYFNSPYEYLPNMPDPWKYNHMNIILGTGEWDNTRHESMRLSDILNSKGIRHWLDERKWCGHEWKYWRDMLPYYLSTL
;
A
#
# COMPACT_ATOMS: atom_id res chain seq x y z
N MET A 1 15.30 11.51 13.67
CA MET A 1 14.87 10.25 13.01
C MET A 1 16.05 9.65 12.27
N GLN A 2 16.40 8.38 12.54
CA GLN A 2 17.46 7.67 11.81
C GLN A 2 16.94 7.25 10.45
N GLU A 3 17.75 7.48 9.41
CA GLU A 3 17.47 7.06 8.03
C GLU A 3 18.53 6.04 7.59
N ARG A 4 18.09 4.96 6.94
CA ARG A 4 18.97 3.93 6.37
C ARG A 4 18.56 3.66 4.93
N TYR A 5 19.54 3.54 4.05
CA TYR A 5 19.36 3.10 2.67
C TYR A 5 19.72 1.63 2.56
N ILE A 6 18.83 0.83 2.00
CA ILE A 6 18.98 -0.61 1.81
C ILE A 6 18.90 -0.90 0.31
N LYS A 7 19.83 -1.72 -0.17
CA LYS A 7 19.88 -2.18 -1.55
C LYS A 7 20.27 -3.65 -1.60
N TRP A 8 19.57 -4.44 -2.41
CA TRP A 8 19.85 -5.87 -2.55
C TRP A 8 19.47 -6.36 -3.94
N TRP A 9 20.01 -7.49 -4.35
CA TRP A 9 19.58 -8.20 -5.54
C TRP A 9 18.32 -9.00 -5.23
N THR A 10 17.26 -8.85 -6.02
CA THR A 10 16.06 -9.68 -5.93
C THR A 10 15.91 -10.61 -7.12
N PRO A 11 15.71 -11.91 -6.90
CA PRO A 11 15.52 -12.87 -7.99
C PRO A 11 14.16 -12.69 -8.69
N TYR A 12 13.18 -12.11 -8.02
CA TYR A 12 11.82 -11.94 -8.54
C TYR A 12 11.76 -10.98 -9.72
N LEU A 13 12.57 -9.92 -9.70
CA LEU A 13 12.68 -8.94 -10.78
C LEU A 13 13.99 -9.05 -11.56
N SER A 14 14.89 -9.96 -11.16
CA SER A 14 16.23 -10.16 -11.73
C SER A 14 17.03 -8.84 -11.81
N ARG A 15 16.95 -8.04 -10.74
CA ARG A 15 17.65 -6.75 -10.63
C ARG A 15 17.94 -6.38 -9.18
N GLU A 16 18.73 -5.33 -9.00
CA GLU A 16 18.84 -4.66 -7.71
C GLU A 16 17.54 -3.93 -7.39
N PHE A 17 17.15 -3.97 -6.11
CA PHE A 17 15.99 -3.29 -5.56
C PHE A 17 16.41 -2.41 -4.38
N GLU A 18 15.70 -1.32 -4.16
CA GLU A 18 16.08 -0.26 -3.24
C GLU A 18 14.95 0.06 -2.27
N MET A 19 15.33 0.50 -1.06
CA MET A 19 14.39 0.88 -0.01
C MET A 19 15.02 1.88 0.93
N LEU A 20 14.28 2.90 1.40
CA LEU A 20 14.61 3.67 2.58
C LEU A 20 13.91 3.11 3.81
N VAL A 21 14.61 3.14 4.94
CA VAL A 21 14.06 2.74 6.24
C VAL A 21 14.25 3.89 7.22
N PHE A 22 13.19 4.23 7.95
CA PHE A 22 13.19 5.29 8.96
C PHE A 22 12.84 4.72 10.33
N GLY A 23 13.75 4.90 11.29
CA GLY A 23 13.62 4.40 12.66
C GLY A 23 14.59 3.27 13.01
N ASN A 24 14.45 2.74 14.22
CA ASN A 24 15.39 1.82 14.88
C ASN A 24 14.76 0.45 15.18
N ALA A 25 14.02 -0.13 14.26
CA ALA A 25 13.42 -1.45 14.41
C ALA A 25 12.49 -1.60 15.62
N GLY A 26 11.80 -0.54 16.02
CA GLY A 26 10.82 -0.54 17.11
C GLY A 26 9.40 -0.29 16.62
N GLY A 27 8.41 -0.69 17.42
CA GLY A 27 7.00 -0.46 17.13
C GLY A 27 6.46 -1.28 15.94
N LEU A 28 5.40 -0.77 15.32
CA LEU A 28 4.79 -1.39 14.15
C LEU A 28 5.68 -1.22 12.91
N PRO A 29 6.12 -2.30 12.24
CA PRO A 29 6.73 -2.17 10.92
C PRO A 29 5.67 -1.73 9.91
N LEU A 30 5.83 -0.54 9.34
CA LEU A 30 4.89 0.06 8.40
C LEU A 30 5.55 0.23 7.03
N ILE A 31 5.07 -0.52 6.03
CA ILE A 31 5.51 -0.38 4.66
C ILE A 31 4.68 0.71 4.00
N ILE A 32 5.32 1.76 3.44
CA ILE A 32 4.63 2.86 2.76
C ILE A 32 5.01 2.86 1.29
N PHE A 33 4.03 2.50 0.44
CA PHE A 33 4.19 2.48 -1.01
C PHE A 33 4.22 3.90 -1.59
N PRO A 34 5.02 4.17 -2.63
CA PRO A 34 4.97 5.44 -3.35
C PRO A 34 3.68 5.55 -4.18
N THR A 35 3.36 6.76 -4.63
CA THR A 35 2.27 6.99 -5.60
C THR A 35 2.73 6.66 -7.03
N SER A 36 1.85 6.81 -8.01
CA SER A 36 2.20 6.67 -9.44
C SER A 36 3.48 7.41 -9.80
N PHE A 37 4.34 6.75 -10.59
CA PHE A 37 5.64 7.28 -11.03
C PHE A 37 6.63 7.61 -9.90
N GLY A 38 6.32 7.20 -8.67
CA GLY A 38 7.18 7.39 -7.52
C GLY A 38 8.31 6.36 -7.44
N ASN A 39 9.15 6.55 -6.43
CA ASN A 39 10.22 5.64 -6.07
C ASN A 39 10.37 5.60 -4.54
N TYR A 40 11.35 4.87 -4.04
CA TYR A 40 11.60 4.72 -2.60
C TYR A 40 11.85 6.04 -1.83
N ARG A 41 12.17 7.15 -2.52
CA ARG A 41 12.40 8.47 -1.90
C ARG A 41 11.14 9.32 -1.81
N GLN A 42 10.14 9.05 -2.63
CA GLN A 42 9.02 9.96 -2.85
C GLN A 42 8.30 10.37 -1.55
N ASN A 43 8.03 9.41 -0.67
CA ASN A 43 7.35 9.70 0.60
C ASN A 43 8.16 10.66 1.50
N LYS A 44 9.50 10.61 1.43
CA LYS A 44 10.39 11.57 2.09
C LYS A 44 10.39 12.90 1.37
N ASP A 45 10.57 12.91 0.05
CA ASP A 45 10.73 14.12 -0.76
C ASP A 45 9.47 15.00 -0.68
N PHE A 46 8.29 14.41 -0.50
CA PHE A 46 7.02 15.10 -0.28
C PHE A 46 6.65 15.26 1.21
N ALA A 47 7.62 15.08 2.12
CA ALA A 47 7.48 15.32 3.55
C ALA A 47 6.37 14.48 4.25
N LEU A 48 5.94 13.35 3.66
CA LEU A 48 5.02 12.45 4.35
C LEU A 48 5.69 11.80 5.56
N ILE A 49 6.98 11.44 5.44
CA ILE A 49 7.77 10.86 6.54
C ILE A 49 7.97 11.89 7.66
N ASP A 50 8.23 13.15 7.32
CA ASP A 50 8.39 14.21 8.31
C ASP A 50 7.12 14.43 9.12
N SER A 51 5.93 14.29 8.52
CA SER A 51 4.65 14.44 9.22
C SER A 51 4.44 13.42 10.34
N VAL A 52 5.12 12.29 10.28
CA VAL A 52 5.03 11.19 11.27
C VAL A 52 6.31 10.98 12.07
N ALA A 53 7.27 11.92 12.00
CA ALA A 53 8.57 11.83 12.67
C ALA A 53 8.43 11.53 14.17
N TRP A 54 7.46 12.11 14.85
CA TRP A 54 7.23 11.84 16.27
C TRP A 54 6.99 10.34 16.55
N PHE A 55 6.21 9.66 15.72
CA PHE A 55 5.90 8.23 15.90
C PHE A 55 7.15 7.37 15.68
N VAL A 56 8.00 7.76 14.73
CA VAL A 56 9.27 7.08 14.45
C VAL A 56 10.28 7.30 15.60
N ASP A 57 10.45 8.56 16.03
CA ASP A 57 11.42 8.92 17.09
C ASP A 57 11.03 8.35 18.47
N ASN A 58 9.74 8.08 18.67
CA ASN A 58 9.23 7.44 19.89
C ASN A 58 9.04 5.92 19.73
N ASN A 59 9.63 5.30 18.71
CA ASN A 59 9.58 3.86 18.44
C ASN A 59 8.15 3.29 18.40
N ARG A 60 7.17 4.08 17.94
CA ARG A 60 5.80 3.62 17.73
C ARG A 60 5.67 2.90 16.38
N VAL A 61 6.42 3.36 15.38
CA VAL A 61 6.51 2.76 14.05
C VAL A 61 7.96 2.76 13.56
N THR A 62 8.30 1.78 12.74
CA THR A 62 9.47 1.81 11.84
C THR A 62 8.94 1.78 10.42
N ILE A 63 9.34 2.74 9.60
CA ILE A 63 8.80 2.92 8.25
C ILE A 63 9.77 2.34 7.23
N TYR A 64 9.22 1.57 6.27
CA TYR A 64 9.92 0.98 5.14
C TYR A 64 9.30 1.52 3.85
N CYS A 65 10.07 2.25 3.06
CA CYS A 65 9.66 2.83 1.79
C CYS A 65 10.33 2.07 0.63
N PRO A 66 9.71 0.99 0.11
CA PRO A 66 10.25 0.26 -1.03
C PRO A 66 10.16 1.09 -2.31
N ASP A 67 11.01 0.73 -3.27
CA ASP A 67 10.92 1.24 -4.63
C ASP A 67 9.63 0.78 -5.32
N ALA A 68 9.29 1.39 -6.45
CA ALA A 68 8.16 1.01 -7.29
C ALA A 68 8.65 0.44 -8.64
N ILE A 69 7.72 -0.25 -9.31
CA ILE A 69 7.98 -0.79 -10.65
C ILE A 69 6.87 -0.41 -11.65
N ASP A 70 6.09 0.60 -11.31
CA ASP A 70 4.91 0.96 -12.10
C ASP A 70 5.25 1.30 -13.56
N LEU A 71 6.43 1.91 -13.79
CA LEU A 71 6.94 2.19 -15.13
C LEU A 71 7.33 0.93 -15.92
N ASP A 72 7.67 -0.17 -15.24
CA ASP A 72 7.98 -1.45 -15.87
C ASP A 72 6.74 -2.36 -16.00
N SER A 73 5.67 -2.04 -15.25
CA SER A 73 4.42 -2.79 -15.20
C SER A 73 3.25 -2.00 -15.79
N PHE A 74 2.39 -1.44 -14.96
CA PHE A 74 1.12 -0.80 -15.34
C PHE A 74 1.26 0.28 -16.42
N TYR A 75 2.30 1.10 -16.32
CA TYR A 75 2.55 2.18 -17.30
C TYR A 75 3.39 1.75 -18.50
N ASN A 76 3.90 0.52 -18.55
CA ASN A 76 4.68 0.05 -19.67
C ASN A 76 3.79 -0.35 -20.87
N LYS A 77 3.39 0.62 -21.65
CA LYS A 77 2.57 0.39 -22.84
C LYS A 77 3.35 -0.26 -24.02
N ALA A 78 4.67 -0.46 -23.87
CA ALA A 78 5.48 -1.13 -24.89
C ALA A 78 5.42 -2.67 -24.82
N ILE A 79 4.91 -3.24 -23.70
CA ILE A 79 4.75 -4.69 -23.53
C ILE A 79 3.28 -5.09 -23.52
N HIS A 80 3.02 -6.37 -23.77
CA HIS A 80 1.65 -6.90 -23.73
C HIS A 80 1.03 -6.75 -22.33
N PRO A 81 -0.29 -6.47 -22.18
CA PRO A 81 -0.96 -6.35 -20.89
C PRO A 81 -0.75 -7.55 -19.95
N ALA A 82 -0.71 -8.78 -20.50
CA ALA A 82 -0.39 -9.98 -19.71
C ALA A 82 1.01 -9.93 -19.08
N ASP A 83 1.97 -9.25 -19.71
CA ASP A 83 3.31 -9.10 -19.16
C ASP A 83 3.37 -7.98 -18.12
N ARG A 84 2.55 -6.94 -18.28
CA ARG A 84 2.40 -5.88 -17.25
C ARG A 84 1.92 -6.46 -15.92
N ILE A 85 0.88 -7.30 -15.96
CA ILE A 85 0.36 -7.91 -14.72
C ILE A 85 1.33 -8.96 -14.15
N ARG A 86 2.05 -9.72 -14.98
CA ARG A 86 3.10 -10.63 -14.49
C ARG A 86 4.24 -9.89 -13.80
N THR A 87 4.64 -8.74 -14.32
CA THR A 87 5.65 -7.87 -13.70
C THR A 87 5.14 -7.34 -12.35
N HIS A 88 3.86 -6.95 -12.27
CA HIS A 88 3.24 -6.56 -11.00
C HIS A 88 3.24 -7.71 -9.98
N ILE A 89 2.92 -8.93 -10.39
CA ILE A 89 2.98 -10.13 -9.52
C ILE A 89 4.41 -10.41 -9.05
N ALA A 90 5.41 -10.21 -9.91
CA ALA A 90 6.81 -10.33 -9.53
C ALA A 90 7.19 -9.28 -8.47
N TYR A 91 6.69 -8.05 -8.59
CA TYR A 91 6.84 -7.02 -7.56
C TYR A 91 6.17 -7.40 -6.24
N GLU A 92 4.96 -7.93 -6.28
CA GLU A 92 4.28 -8.44 -5.07
C GLU A 92 5.18 -9.46 -4.34
N ASN A 93 5.86 -10.34 -5.07
CA ASN A 93 6.81 -11.28 -4.45
C ASN A 93 8.01 -10.58 -3.81
N VAL A 94 8.55 -9.52 -4.39
CA VAL A 94 9.59 -8.70 -3.74
C VAL A 94 9.08 -8.13 -2.42
N ILE A 95 7.88 -7.55 -2.43
CA ILE A 95 7.31 -6.96 -1.21
C ILE A 95 7.08 -8.03 -0.14
N VAL A 96 6.46 -9.14 -0.48
CA VAL A 96 6.06 -10.16 0.51
C VAL A 96 7.25 -11.01 0.99
N ARG A 97 8.19 -11.34 0.10
CA ARG A 97 9.31 -12.24 0.42
C ARG A 97 10.57 -11.52 0.87
N ASP A 98 10.86 -10.35 0.30
CA ASP A 98 12.06 -9.61 0.66
C ASP A 98 11.75 -8.54 1.71
N VAL A 99 10.83 -7.60 1.41
CA VAL A 99 10.56 -6.44 2.28
C VAL A 99 9.85 -6.85 3.58
N PHE A 100 8.80 -7.67 3.52
CA PHE A 100 8.09 -8.12 4.73
C PHE A 100 9.00 -8.97 5.62
N ASP A 101 9.77 -9.90 5.03
CA ASP A 101 10.67 -10.75 5.79
C ASP A 101 11.79 -9.93 6.45
N PHE A 102 12.30 -8.89 5.77
CA PHE A 102 13.25 -7.95 6.35
C PHE A 102 12.62 -7.19 7.53
N ALA A 103 11.46 -6.57 7.33
CA ALA A 103 10.77 -5.77 8.34
C ALA A 103 10.35 -6.59 9.58
N ARG A 104 9.89 -7.83 9.37
CA ARG A 104 9.52 -8.74 10.46
C ARG A 104 10.71 -9.17 11.28
N ARG A 105 11.84 -9.49 10.63
CA ARG A 105 13.08 -9.85 11.37
C ARG A 105 13.59 -8.70 12.21
N GLU A 106 13.59 -7.47 11.68
CA GLU A 106 13.99 -6.29 12.46
C GLU A 106 13.01 -6.00 13.61
N GLY A 107 11.72 -6.00 13.34
CA GLY A 107 10.69 -5.67 14.33
C GLY A 107 10.32 -6.82 15.27
N SER A 108 10.91 -8.02 15.12
CA SER A 108 10.57 -9.23 15.89
C SER A 108 9.05 -9.49 15.94
N THR A 109 8.36 -9.31 14.81
CA THR A 109 6.91 -9.42 14.68
C THR A 109 6.51 -10.35 13.56
N HIS A 110 5.29 -10.90 13.62
CA HIS A 110 4.74 -11.78 12.59
C HIS A 110 3.97 -11.03 11.49
N ARG A 111 3.52 -9.81 11.78
CA ARG A 111 2.70 -9.01 10.86
C ARG A 111 3.27 -7.61 10.70
N VAL A 112 2.99 -7.03 9.54
CA VAL A 112 3.36 -5.66 9.20
C VAL A 112 2.10 -4.80 8.99
N GLY A 113 2.24 -3.49 9.08
CA GLY A 113 1.28 -2.54 8.53
C GLY A 113 1.65 -2.21 7.09
N VAL A 114 0.67 -1.90 6.27
CA VAL A 114 0.86 -1.40 4.91
C VAL A 114 0.08 -0.10 4.71
N CYS A 115 0.69 0.85 4.02
CA CYS A 115 0.13 2.17 3.76
C CYS A 115 0.51 2.63 2.35
N GLY A 116 -0.26 3.52 1.80
CA GLY A 116 0.08 4.22 0.57
C GLY A 116 -0.95 5.27 0.21
N ALA A 117 -0.58 6.15 -0.71
CA ALA A 117 -1.47 7.16 -1.27
C ALA A 117 -1.70 6.91 -2.76
N SER A 118 -2.90 7.23 -3.28
CA SER A 118 -3.23 7.07 -4.70
C SER A 118 -3.01 5.62 -5.17
N LEU A 119 -2.18 5.37 -6.21
CA LEU A 119 -1.81 4.02 -6.66
C LEU A 119 -1.05 3.25 -5.57
N GLY A 120 -0.29 3.92 -4.71
CA GLY A 120 0.35 3.29 -3.55
C GLY A 120 -0.67 2.69 -2.57
N ALA A 121 -1.85 3.29 -2.44
CA ALA A 121 -2.94 2.75 -1.64
C ALA A 121 -3.56 1.49 -2.29
N TYR A 122 -3.61 1.42 -3.62
CA TYR A 122 -3.96 0.19 -4.32
C TYR A 122 -2.96 -0.92 -3.98
N HIS A 123 -1.64 -0.66 -4.09
CA HIS A 123 -0.62 -1.65 -3.74
C HIS A 123 -0.78 -2.14 -2.30
N ALA A 124 -0.97 -1.20 -1.35
CA ALA A 124 -1.20 -1.53 0.06
C ALA A 124 -2.45 -2.40 0.25
N ALA A 125 -3.58 -2.03 -0.37
CA ALA A 125 -4.84 -2.75 -0.24
C ALA A 125 -4.78 -4.13 -0.90
N ASN A 126 -4.26 -4.22 -2.13
CA ASN A 126 -4.15 -5.49 -2.83
C ASN A 126 -3.29 -6.49 -2.05
N ILE A 127 -2.13 -6.06 -1.56
CA ILE A 127 -1.26 -6.88 -0.72
C ILE A 127 -1.94 -7.27 0.60
N ALA A 128 -2.60 -6.32 1.29
CA ALA A 128 -3.28 -6.60 2.55
C ALA A 128 -4.38 -7.68 2.39
N PHE A 129 -5.19 -7.57 1.36
CA PHE A 129 -6.27 -8.54 1.15
C PHE A 129 -5.80 -9.88 0.60
N ARG A 130 -4.72 -9.91 -0.18
CA ARG A 130 -4.15 -11.17 -0.69
C ARG A 130 -3.29 -11.90 0.34
N HIS A 131 -2.68 -11.18 1.27
CA HIS A 131 -1.76 -11.71 2.30
C HIS A 131 -2.23 -11.36 3.72
N ALA A 132 -3.51 -11.58 4.00
CA ALA A 132 -4.14 -11.19 5.26
C ALA A 132 -3.38 -11.70 6.50
N ASP A 133 -2.86 -12.93 6.47
CA ASP A 133 -2.11 -13.49 7.60
C ASP A 133 -0.82 -12.73 7.92
N ALA A 134 -0.30 -12.00 6.94
CA ALA A 134 0.95 -11.25 7.04
C ALA A 134 0.76 -9.79 7.43
N VAL A 135 -0.48 -9.26 7.35
CA VAL A 135 -0.79 -7.85 7.52
C VAL A 135 -1.68 -7.64 8.75
N SER A 136 -1.35 -6.65 9.56
CA SER A 136 -2.14 -6.23 10.73
C SER A 136 -2.90 -4.92 10.53
N HIS A 137 -2.39 -4.04 9.67
CA HIS A 137 -2.95 -2.71 9.42
C HIS A 137 -2.90 -2.38 7.94
N LEU A 138 -4.00 -1.85 7.42
CA LEU A 138 -4.10 -1.24 6.10
C LEU A 138 -4.51 0.22 6.27
N ILE A 139 -3.67 1.15 5.79
CA ILE A 139 -3.96 2.58 5.76
C ILE A 139 -3.93 3.03 4.30
N SER A 140 -5.08 3.36 3.75
CA SER A 140 -5.23 3.90 2.41
C SER A 140 -5.45 5.41 2.47
N LEU A 141 -4.70 6.17 1.71
CA LEU A 141 -4.82 7.61 1.58
C LEU A 141 -5.24 7.91 0.13
N SER A 142 -6.51 8.29 -0.09
CA SER A 142 -7.01 8.61 -1.43
C SER A 142 -6.74 7.51 -2.47
N GLY A 143 -7.16 6.28 -2.17
CA GLY A 143 -6.79 5.11 -2.98
C GLY A 143 -7.38 5.13 -4.39
N ALA A 144 -6.55 4.82 -5.39
CA ALA A 144 -6.92 4.59 -6.78
C ALA A 144 -6.93 3.07 -7.04
N PHE A 145 -8.08 2.43 -6.86
CA PHE A 145 -8.22 0.97 -6.86
C PHE A 145 -8.66 0.38 -8.20
N GLU A 146 -9.11 1.23 -9.14
CA GLU A 146 -9.50 0.79 -10.48
C GLU A 146 -8.26 0.63 -11.37
N ILE A 147 -7.95 -0.61 -11.74
CA ILE A 147 -6.74 -0.93 -12.50
C ILE A 147 -7.00 -1.37 -13.94
N SER A 148 -8.26 -1.54 -14.34
CA SER A 148 -8.61 -2.08 -15.66
C SER A 148 -8.05 -1.24 -16.83
N ASP A 149 -7.97 0.08 -16.66
CA ASP A 149 -7.45 1.01 -17.67
C ASP A 149 -5.96 0.79 -18.00
N PHE A 150 -5.23 0.14 -17.11
CA PHE A 150 -3.83 -0.20 -17.37
C PHE A 150 -3.65 -1.34 -18.38
N PHE A 151 -4.71 -2.09 -18.68
CA PHE A 151 -4.62 -3.32 -19.47
C PHE A 151 -5.25 -3.25 -20.87
N ASP A 152 -5.68 -2.06 -21.33
CA ASP A 152 -6.15 -1.81 -22.70
C ASP A 152 -7.27 -2.78 -23.15
N GLY A 153 -8.17 -3.15 -22.23
CA GLY A 153 -9.28 -4.09 -22.45
C GLY A 153 -8.89 -5.57 -22.37
N TYR A 154 -7.62 -5.90 -22.14
CA TYR A 154 -7.21 -7.28 -21.83
C TYR A 154 -7.60 -7.65 -20.40
N HIS A 155 -8.05 -8.90 -20.22
CA HIS A 155 -8.43 -9.43 -18.90
C HIS A 155 -8.07 -10.93 -18.83
N ASP A 156 -7.49 -11.34 -17.68
CA ASP A 156 -7.22 -12.74 -17.35
C ASP A 156 -7.31 -12.96 -15.83
N ASP A 157 -7.10 -14.20 -15.38
CA ASP A 157 -7.14 -14.55 -13.96
C ASP A 157 -6.09 -13.77 -13.13
N ASN A 158 -4.97 -13.39 -13.72
CA ASN A 158 -3.97 -12.60 -13.01
C ASN A 158 -4.50 -11.19 -12.71
N ILE A 159 -5.19 -10.57 -13.65
CA ILE A 159 -5.83 -9.26 -13.43
C ILE A 159 -6.97 -9.41 -12.41
N TYR A 160 -7.84 -10.41 -12.60
CA TYR A 160 -8.94 -10.68 -11.66
C TYR A 160 -8.44 -10.77 -10.21
N PHE A 161 -7.44 -11.62 -9.94
CA PHE A 161 -6.91 -11.81 -8.59
C PHE A 161 -6.01 -10.67 -8.08
N ASN A 162 -5.76 -9.65 -8.89
CA ASN A 162 -5.08 -8.42 -8.49
C ASN A 162 -6.01 -7.19 -8.52
N SER A 163 -7.28 -7.36 -8.84
CA SER A 163 -8.30 -6.32 -8.73
C SER A 163 -9.16 -6.53 -7.47
N PRO A 164 -8.95 -5.76 -6.39
CA PRO A 164 -9.79 -5.87 -5.18
C PRO A 164 -11.28 -5.74 -5.46
N TYR A 165 -11.66 -4.96 -6.46
CA TYR A 165 -13.05 -4.80 -6.88
C TYR A 165 -13.68 -6.05 -7.47
N GLU A 166 -12.86 -6.96 -8.03
CA GLU A 166 -13.34 -8.17 -8.68
C GLU A 166 -13.33 -9.38 -7.73
N TYR A 167 -12.21 -9.61 -7.02
CA TYR A 167 -12.11 -10.82 -6.20
C TYR A 167 -12.76 -10.69 -4.81
N LEU A 168 -12.76 -9.49 -4.18
CA LEU A 168 -13.32 -9.33 -2.84
C LEU A 168 -14.82 -9.67 -2.76
N PRO A 169 -15.68 -9.25 -3.71
CA PRO A 169 -17.10 -9.63 -3.69
C PRO A 169 -17.33 -11.14 -3.69
N ASN A 170 -16.45 -11.88 -4.35
CA ASN A 170 -16.58 -13.33 -4.55
C ASN A 170 -15.83 -14.18 -3.50
N MET A 171 -15.14 -13.52 -2.57
CA MET A 171 -14.33 -14.22 -1.59
C MET A 171 -15.20 -14.97 -0.56
N PRO A 172 -14.91 -16.29 -0.30
CA PRO A 172 -15.71 -17.09 0.60
C PRO A 172 -15.44 -16.84 2.08
N ASP A 173 -14.25 -16.33 2.45
CA ASP A 173 -13.76 -16.28 3.82
C ASP A 173 -13.47 -14.85 4.33
N PRO A 174 -14.49 -13.97 4.47
CA PRO A 174 -14.27 -12.60 4.92
C PRO A 174 -13.74 -12.49 6.36
N TRP A 175 -13.97 -13.50 7.18
CA TRP A 175 -13.51 -13.57 8.57
C TRP A 175 -11.98 -13.49 8.72
N LYS A 176 -11.24 -13.86 7.69
CA LYS A 176 -9.76 -13.80 7.69
C LYS A 176 -9.20 -12.38 7.82
N TYR A 177 -10.02 -11.34 7.60
CA TYR A 177 -9.64 -9.93 7.75
C TYR A 177 -10.01 -9.33 9.10
N ASN A 178 -10.74 -10.05 9.97
CA ASN A 178 -11.26 -9.50 11.23
C ASN A 178 -10.19 -9.03 12.22
N HIS A 179 -8.96 -9.49 12.06
CA HIS A 179 -7.82 -9.08 12.88
C HIS A 179 -7.13 -7.81 12.36
N MET A 180 -7.42 -7.38 11.13
CA MET A 180 -6.80 -6.20 10.54
C MET A 180 -7.52 -4.92 10.98
N ASN A 181 -6.73 -3.88 11.26
CA ASN A 181 -7.22 -2.51 11.34
C ASN A 181 -7.16 -1.91 9.93
N ILE A 182 -8.32 -1.62 9.34
CA ILE A 182 -8.45 -1.13 7.96
C ILE A 182 -8.98 0.30 8.02
N ILE A 183 -8.20 1.24 7.48
CA ILE A 183 -8.56 2.65 7.38
C ILE A 183 -8.51 3.08 5.90
N LEU A 184 -9.63 3.61 5.42
CA LEU A 184 -9.78 4.18 4.08
C LEU A 184 -10.00 5.69 4.23
N GLY A 185 -8.94 6.48 4.07
CA GLY A 185 -9.00 7.93 4.10
C GLY A 185 -9.20 8.51 2.70
N THR A 186 -10.13 9.45 2.56
CA THR A 186 -10.37 10.17 1.31
C THR A 186 -10.83 11.60 1.59
N GLY A 187 -10.93 12.44 0.57
CA GLY A 187 -11.41 13.81 0.68
C GLY A 187 -12.69 14.03 -0.12
N GLU A 188 -13.49 15.00 0.31
CA GLU A 188 -14.72 15.41 -0.38
C GLU A 188 -14.45 15.86 -1.84
N TRP A 189 -13.30 16.50 -2.08
CA TRP A 189 -12.88 17.00 -3.40
C TRP A 189 -11.85 16.12 -4.09
N ASP A 190 -11.66 14.92 -3.57
CA ASP A 190 -10.74 13.94 -4.13
C ASP A 190 -11.32 13.30 -5.39
N ASN A 191 -10.57 13.34 -6.49
CA ASN A 191 -11.02 12.75 -7.75
C ASN A 191 -11.13 11.21 -7.70
N THR A 192 -10.41 10.55 -6.76
CA THR A 192 -10.53 9.10 -6.51
C THR A 192 -11.48 8.78 -5.33
N ARG A 193 -12.21 9.76 -4.81
CA ARG A 193 -13.15 9.56 -3.69
C ARG A 193 -14.11 8.40 -3.94
N HIS A 194 -14.68 8.35 -5.14
CA HIS A 194 -15.64 7.32 -5.54
C HIS A 194 -15.06 5.90 -5.46
N GLU A 195 -13.74 5.75 -5.63
CA GLU A 195 -13.06 4.47 -5.54
C GLU A 195 -12.93 4.02 -4.07
N SER A 196 -12.58 4.91 -3.16
CA SER A 196 -12.57 4.62 -1.73
C SER A 196 -13.97 4.26 -1.20
N MET A 197 -15.01 4.98 -1.66
CA MET A 197 -16.40 4.67 -1.33
C MET A 197 -16.80 3.27 -1.84
N ARG A 198 -16.51 2.94 -3.12
CA ARG A 198 -16.80 1.63 -3.70
C ARG A 198 -16.10 0.49 -2.94
N LEU A 199 -14.83 0.67 -2.56
CA LEU A 199 -14.13 -0.33 -1.75
C LEU A 199 -14.80 -0.51 -0.39
N SER A 200 -15.18 0.60 0.27
CA SER A 200 -15.93 0.56 1.54
C SER A 200 -17.26 -0.19 1.40
N ASP A 201 -18.01 0.04 0.34
CA ASP A 201 -19.27 -0.66 0.09
C ASP A 201 -19.06 -2.18 -0.08
N ILE A 202 -18.00 -2.58 -0.78
CA ILE A 202 -17.62 -3.99 -0.91
C ILE A 202 -17.29 -4.59 0.46
N LEU A 203 -16.46 -3.92 1.26
CA LEU A 203 -16.10 -4.39 2.60
C LEU A 203 -17.33 -4.49 3.51
N ASN A 204 -18.25 -3.53 3.46
CA ASN A 204 -19.51 -3.54 4.19
C ASN A 204 -20.39 -4.74 3.77
N SER A 205 -20.51 -5.01 2.46
CA SER A 205 -21.29 -6.13 1.93
C SER A 205 -20.78 -7.49 2.39
N LYS A 206 -19.48 -7.59 2.71
CA LYS A 206 -18.82 -8.79 3.21
C LYS A 206 -18.72 -8.83 4.74
N GLY A 207 -19.24 -7.81 5.46
CA GLY A 207 -19.12 -7.70 6.91
C GLY A 207 -17.70 -7.50 7.43
N ILE A 208 -16.79 -6.99 6.59
CA ILE A 208 -15.40 -6.69 6.96
C ILE A 208 -15.35 -5.33 7.65
N ARG A 209 -14.92 -5.31 8.90
CA ARG A 209 -14.82 -4.07 9.68
C ARG A 209 -13.71 -3.18 9.12
N HIS A 210 -14.04 -1.92 8.90
CA HIS A 210 -13.11 -0.89 8.47
C HIS A 210 -13.61 0.48 8.89
N TRP A 211 -12.77 1.47 8.81
CA TRP A 211 -13.10 2.87 9.02
C TRP A 211 -12.92 3.62 7.70
N LEU A 212 -14.02 4.17 7.17
CA LEU A 212 -13.99 5.14 6.07
C LEU A 212 -13.97 6.54 6.66
N ASP A 213 -12.86 7.27 6.47
CA ASP A 213 -12.71 8.68 6.88
C ASP A 213 -12.78 9.59 5.63
N GLU A 214 -13.95 10.21 5.45
CA GLU A 214 -14.16 11.20 4.42
C GLU A 214 -13.98 12.62 5.00
N ARG A 215 -12.90 13.29 4.58
CA ARG A 215 -12.59 14.64 5.10
C ARG A 215 -13.13 15.74 4.22
N LYS A 216 -13.83 16.69 4.83
CA LYS A 216 -14.35 17.88 4.14
C LYS A 216 -13.20 18.77 3.65
N TRP A 217 -13.41 19.36 2.48
CA TRP A 217 -12.48 20.32 1.87
C TRP A 217 -11.11 19.75 1.48
N CYS A 218 -10.94 18.44 1.53
CA CYS A 218 -9.71 17.76 1.16
C CYS A 218 -9.77 17.22 -0.26
N GLY A 219 -8.68 17.37 -1.00
CA GLY A 219 -8.52 16.84 -2.37
C GLY A 219 -7.39 15.79 -2.45
N HIS A 220 -7.00 15.43 -3.68
CA HIS A 220 -5.99 14.42 -3.96
C HIS A 220 -4.57 15.01 -3.91
N GLU A 221 -4.09 15.39 -2.72
CA GLU A 221 -2.84 16.12 -2.55
C GLU A 221 -2.06 15.70 -1.30
N TRP A 222 -0.73 15.76 -1.40
CA TRP A 222 0.21 15.46 -0.31
C TRP A 222 -0.06 16.21 0.99
N LYS A 223 -0.53 17.47 0.92
CA LYS A 223 -0.81 18.26 2.11
C LYS A 223 -1.87 17.61 3.00
N TYR A 224 -2.89 16.99 2.40
CA TYR A 224 -3.95 16.31 3.15
C TYR A 224 -3.50 14.95 3.65
N TRP A 225 -2.69 14.22 2.87
CA TRP A 225 -2.14 12.94 3.31
C TRP A 225 -1.17 13.10 4.50
N ARG A 226 -0.43 14.23 4.55
CA ARG A 226 0.40 14.60 5.71
C ARG A 226 -0.41 14.90 6.98
N ASP A 227 -1.66 15.30 6.84
CA ASP A 227 -2.57 15.50 7.98
C ASP A 227 -3.31 14.20 8.36
N MET A 228 -3.60 13.35 7.38
CA MET A 228 -4.30 12.07 7.57
C MET A 228 -3.42 11.05 8.28
N LEU A 229 -2.20 10.82 7.79
CA LEU A 229 -1.37 9.73 8.27
C LEU A 229 -1.02 9.83 9.76
N PRO A 230 -0.55 10.96 10.32
CA PRO A 230 -0.30 11.08 11.76
C PRO A 230 -1.57 10.90 12.59
N TYR A 231 -2.72 11.36 12.11
CA TYR A 231 -4.00 11.15 12.79
C TYR A 231 -4.33 9.65 12.87
N TYR A 232 -4.20 8.90 11.77
CA TYR A 232 -4.45 7.46 11.77
C TYR A 232 -3.46 6.70 12.65
N LEU A 233 -2.18 7.06 12.63
CA LEU A 233 -1.20 6.45 13.51
C LEU A 233 -1.46 6.73 14.99
N SER A 234 -2.13 7.83 15.33
CA SER A 234 -2.51 8.12 16.72
C SER A 234 -3.64 7.23 17.25
N THR A 235 -4.32 6.50 16.38
CA THR A 235 -5.42 5.58 16.73
C THR A 235 -4.99 4.12 16.84
N LEU A 236 -3.71 3.80 16.56
CA LEU A 236 -3.15 2.45 16.59
C LEU A 236 -2.67 1.99 17.96
#